data_dcc11dd2685b1a54fb09f5c1381a3d2f
#
_entry.id   dcc11dd2685b1a54fb09f5c1381a3d2f
#
_cell.length_a   1.000
_cell.length_b   1.000
_cell.length_c   1.000
_cell.angle_alpha   90.00
_cell.angle_beta   90.00
_cell.angle_gamma   90.00
#
_symmetry.space_group_name_H-M   'P 1'
#
loop_
_entity.id
_entity.type
_entity.pdbx_description
1 polymer ?
#
loop_
_entity_poly.entity_id
_entity_poly.type
_entity_poly.pdbx_seq_one_letter_code
_entity_poly.pdbx_strand_id
1 'polypeptide(L)'
;GTRKNQNIFSEVMNMNFIKKNWKGVLLCLVIAIPSWILGKIFPIVGGPVFAILLGMVITLLVRDKSALQSGITFVSKKILQYAVILLGFGMNLSVILQTGKQSLPIILATITTSLVVAWVLHKILHVPGKISTLIGVGSSICGGSAIAATAPVIDADDEEVAQSISVIFFFNMLAALFFPMLGTVLGFSQTSGEAFGIFAGTAVNDTSSVTAAASTWDSMYNLGSATLDKAVTVKLTR
;
A
#
# COMPACT_ATOMS: atom_id res chain seq x y z
N GLY A 1 18.72 -11.22 -40.75
CA GLY A 1 18.03 -9.90 -40.65
C GLY A 1 17.16 -9.76 -39.42
N THR A 2 16.52 -10.82 -38.95
CA THR A 2 15.49 -10.80 -37.90
C THR A 2 16.03 -10.50 -36.47
N ARG A 3 17.19 -11.03 -36.12
CA ARG A 3 17.80 -10.78 -34.79
C ARG A 3 18.25 -9.33 -34.57
N LYS A 4 18.77 -8.69 -35.62
CA LYS A 4 19.23 -7.29 -35.54
C LYS A 4 18.07 -6.31 -35.41
N ASN A 5 16.93 -6.60 -36.08
CA ASN A 5 15.71 -5.79 -35.95
C ASN A 5 15.05 -5.95 -34.58
N GLN A 6 15.10 -7.13 -33.95
CA GLN A 6 14.58 -7.34 -32.61
C GLN A 6 15.40 -6.57 -31.55
N ASN A 7 16.73 -6.52 -31.69
CA ASN A 7 17.58 -5.75 -30.78
C ASN A 7 17.36 -4.24 -30.91
N ILE A 8 17.25 -3.73 -32.13
CA ILE A 8 16.96 -2.30 -32.35
C ILE A 8 15.57 -1.94 -31.79
N PHE A 9 14.56 -2.80 -31.99
CA PHE A 9 13.21 -2.57 -31.50
C PHE A 9 13.18 -2.58 -29.95
N SER A 10 13.94 -3.49 -29.30
CA SER A 10 14.07 -3.54 -27.84
C SER A 10 14.85 -2.35 -27.27
N GLU A 11 15.89 -1.87 -27.95
CA GLU A 11 16.63 -0.66 -27.55
C GLU A 11 15.81 0.63 -27.69
N VAL A 12 15.07 0.78 -28.80
CA VAL A 12 14.20 1.93 -29.01
C VAL A 12 13.03 1.92 -28.02
N MET A 13 12.47 0.74 -27.73
CA MET A 13 11.43 0.57 -26.73
C MET A 13 11.94 0.87 -25.32
N ASN A 14 13.17 0.48 -24.98
CA ASN A 14 13.85 0.81 -23.71
C ASN A 14 14.14 2.32 -23.59
N MET A 15 14.63 2.95 -24.65
CA MET A 15 14.89 4.41 -24.63
C MET A 15 13.61 5.24 -24.50
N ASN A 16 12.54 4.84 -25.19
CA ASN A 16 11.23 5.50 -25.05
C ASN A 16 10.62 5.27 -23.67
N PHE A 17 10.80 4.08 -23.11
CA PHE A 17 10.36 3.75 -21.74
C PHE A 17 11.10 4.60 -20.69
N ILE A 18 12.41 4.72 -20.80
CA ILE A 18 13.23 5.55 -19.92
C ILE A 18 12.82 7.03 -20.05
N LYS A 19 12.74 7.55 -21.29
CA LYS A 19 12.33 8.94 -21.54
C LYS A 19 10.93 9.27 -21.03
N LYS A 20 10.03 8.30 -21.01
CA LYS A 20 8.66 8.48 -20.51
C LYS A 20 8.56 8.47 -18.98
N ASN A 21 9.38 7.66 -18.31
CA ASN A 21 9.23 7.41 -16.88
C ASN A 21 10.22 8.19 -15.99
N TRP A 22 11.35 8.66 -16.53
CA TRP A 22 12.46 9.23 -15.75
C TRP A 22 12.05 10.43 -14.88
N LYS A 23 11.16 11.31 -15.38
CA LYS A 23 10.72 12.50 -14.65
C LYS A 23 9.94 12.12 -13.38
N GLY A 24 9.03 11.15 -13.48
CA GLY A 24 8.27 10.67 -12.32
C GLY A 24 9.13 9.87 -11.35
N VAL A 25 10.08 9.07 -11.86
CA VAL A 25 11.06 8.35 -11.02
C VAL A 25 11.96 9.34 -10.27
N LEU A 26 12.47 10.36 -10.97
CA LEU A 26 13.29 11.42 -10.35
C LEU A 26 12.51 12.14 -9.25
N LEU A 27 11.25 12.50 -9.49
CA LEU A 27 10.39 13.11 -8.48
C LEU A 27 10.26 12.21 -7.25
N CYS A 28 10.00 10.92 -7.45
CA CYS A 28 9.91 9.96 -6.34
C CYS A 28 11.23 9.88 -5.53
N LEU A 29 12.38 9.95 -6.19
CA LEU A 29 13.68 9.98 -5.52
C LEU A 29 13.90 11.29 -4.74
N VAL A 30 13.51 12.42 -5.32
CA VAL A 30 13.58 13.74 -4.66
C VAL A 30 12.70 13.79 -3.40
N ILE A 31 11.61 13.03 -3.36
CA ILE A 31 10.78 12.88 -2.17
C ILE A 31 11.40 11.86 -1.21
N ALA A 32 11.85 10.73 -1.71
CA ALA A 32 12.31 9.60 -0.88
C ALA A 32 13.58 9.94 -0.08
N ILE A 33 14.56 10.62 -0.70
CA ILE A 33 15.84 10.92 -0.04
C ILE A 33 15.67 11.85 1.17
N PRO A 34 15.00 13.03 1.05
CA PRO A 34 14.74 13.88 2.22
C PRO A 34 13.87 13.19 3.27
N SER A 35 12.87 12.41 2.84
CA SER A 35 11.98 11.68 3.75
C SER A 35 12.75 10.66 4.59
N TRP A 36 13.69 9.94 3.96
CA TRP A 36 14.55 8.99 4.66
C TRP A 36 15.47 9.68 5.67
N ILE A 37 16.05 10.83 5.32
CA ILE A 37 16.89 11.64 6.21
C ILE A 37 16.05 12.15 7.39
N LEU A 38 14.89 12.74 7.13
CA LEU A 38 13.97 13.23 8.17
C LEU A 38 13.50 12.11 9.08
N GLY A 39 13.21 10.92 8.52
CA GLY A 39 12.84 9.73 9.31
C GLY A 39 13.94 9.27 10.26
N LYS A 40 15.22 9.45 9.92
CA LYS A 40 16.34 9.19 10.84
C LYS A 40 16.46 10.22 11.94
N ILE A 41 16.14 11.50 11.64
CA ILE A 41 16.18 12.60 12.62
C ILE A 41 14.98 12.51 13.58
N PHE A 42 13.82 12.15 13.04
CA PHE A 42 12.56 12.02 13.79
C PHE A 42 11.99 10.60 13.70
N PRO A 43 12.57 9.63 14.45
CA PRO A 43 12.13 8.22 14.39
C PRO A 43 10.65 8.02 14.75
N ILE A 44 10.10 8.87 15.63
CA ILE A 44 8.69 8.83 16.07
C ILE A 44 7.72 9.01 14.90
N VAL A 45 8.09 9.80 13.90
CA VAL A 45 7.25 10.05 12.72
C VAL A 45 7.55 9.03 11.62
N GLY A 46 8.82 8.65 11.46
CA GLY A 46 9.30 7.70 10.46
C GLY A 46 9.39 8.27 9.03
N GLY A 47 10.32 7.71 8.26
CA GLY A 47 10.57 8.13 6.86
C GLY A 47 9.34 8.02 5.94
N PRO A 48 8.58 6.93 5.98
CA PRO A 48 7.40 6.76 5.13
C PRO A 48 6.32 7.83 5.34
N VAL A 49 6.12 8.27 6.59
CA VAL A 49 5.15 9.34 6.89
C VAL A 49 5.61 10.67 6.27
N PHE A 50 6.90 11.00 6.39
CA PHE A 50 7.45 12.19 5.71
C PHE A 50 7.29 12.10 4.19
N ALA A 51 7.47 10.90 3.60
CA ALA A 51 7.27 10.71 2.16
C ALA A 51 5.81 10.97 1.74
N ILE A 52 4.84 10.53 2.53
CA ILE A 52 3.41 10.79 2.29
C ILE A 52 3.13 12.29 2.39
N LEU A 53 3.57 12.95 3.46
CA LEU A 53 3.35 14.38 3.67
C LEU A 53 3.99 15.24 2.57
N LEU A 54 5.26 14.97 2.22
CA LEU A 54 5.94 15.67 1.13
C LEU A 54 5.26 15.40 -0.22
N GLY A 55 4.82 14.17 -0.46
CA GLY A 55 4.06 13.81 -1.66
C GLY A 55 2.74 14.58 -1.77
N MET A 56 2.01 14.75 -0.66
CA MET A 56 0.78 15.57 -0.62
C MET A 56 1.08 17.03 -0.95
N VAL A 57 2.09 17.63 -0.32
CA VAL A 57 2.49 19.02 -0.57
C VAL A 57 2.87 19.22 -2.05
N ILE A 58 3.69 18.34 -2.61
CA ILE A 58 4.08 18.41 -4.01
C ILE A 58 2.87 18.23 -4.93
N THR A 59 1.93 17.37 -4.57
CA THR A 59 0.68 17.17 -5.33
C THR A 59 -0.17 18.43 -5.40
N LEU A 60 -0.15 19.27 -4.37
CA LEU A 60 -0.85 20.56 -4.35
C LEU A 60 -0.11 21.63 -5.19
N LEU A 61 1.23 21.58 -5.22
CA LEU A 61 2.05 22.54 -5.96
C LEU A 61 2.11 22.26 -7.46
N VAL A 62 2.14 20.98 -7.86
CA VAL A 62 2.24 20.57 -9.26
C VAL A 62 0.85 20.42 -9.87
N ARG A 63 0.45 21.41 -10.67
CA ARG A 63 -0.85 21.43 -11.36
C ARG A 63 -0.92 20.44 -12.53
N ASP A 64 0.15 20.34 -13.32
CA ASP A 64 0.22 19.40 -14.45
C ASP A 64 1.01 18.15 -14.08
N LYS A 65 0.29 17.05 -13.92
CA LYS A 65 0.82 15.73 -13.53
C LYS A 65 1.02 14.78 -14.73
N SER A 66 0.58 15.17 -15.91
CA SER A 66 0.54 14.28 -17.10
C SER A 66 1.92 13.72 -17.44
N ALA A 67 2.96 14.54 -17.39
CA ALA A 67 4.34 14.14 -17.68
C ALA A 67 4.99 13.29 -16.57
N LEU A 68 4.46 13.34 -15.33
CA LEU A 68 4.98 12.64 -14.16
C LEU A 68 4.25 11.31 -13.88
N GLN A 69 2.99 11.24 -14.28
CA GLN A 69 2.07 10.15 -13.96
C GLN A 69 2.61 8.78 -14.36
N SER A 70 3.21 8.67 -15.55
CA SER A 70 3.77 7.41 -16.03
C SER A 70 4.89 6.88 -15.12
N GLY A 71 5.82 7.75 -14.70
CA GLY A 71 6.92 7.39 -13.81
C GLY A 71 6.44 7.11 -12.39
N ILE A 72 5.50 7.90 -11.86
CA ILE A 72 4.88 7.65 -10.55
C ILE A 72 4.19 6.30 -10.53
N THR A 73 3.41 5.98 -11.57
CA THR A 73 2.75 4.67 -11.71
C THR A 73 3.76 3.53 -11.82
N PHE A 74 4.88 3.74 -12.51
CA PHE A 74 5.95 2.75 -12.58
C PHE A 74 6.55 2.48 -11.21
N VAL A 75 6.88 3.51 -10.42
CA VAL A 75 7.43 3.36 -9.07
C VAL A 75 6.41 2.67 -8.16
N SER A 76 5.18 3.14 -8.12
CA SER A 76 4.14 2.62 -7.22
C SER A 76 3.70 1.19 -7.53
N LYS A 77 3.84 0.72 -8.77
CA LYS A 77 3.48 -0.65 -9.17
C LYS A 77 4.69 -1.56 -9.29
N LYS A 78 5.69 -1.19 -10.09
CA LYS A 78 6.81 -2.07 -10.44
C LYS A 78 7.91 -2.06 -9.39
N ILE A 79 8.35 -0.88 -8.93
CA ILE A 79 9.39 -0.79 -7.91
C ILE A 79 8.88 -1.39 -6.60
N LEU A 80 7.63 -1.11 -6.22
CA LEU A 80 7.02 -1.73 -5.04
C LEU A 80 6.96 -3.26 -5.17
N GLN A 81 6.56 -3.80 -6.34
CA GLN A 81 6.56 -5.24 -6.56
C GLN A 81 7.96 -5.86 -6.41
N TYR A 82 8.99 -5.21 -6.95
CA TYR A 82 10.38 -5.68 -6.82
C TYR A 82 10.85 -5.62 -5.36
N ALA A 83 10.49 -4.56 -4.63
CA ALA A 83 10.80 -4.46 -3.20
C ALA A 83 10.15 -5.59 -2.39
N VAL A 84 8.89 -5.90 -2.66
CA VAL A 84 8.17 -7.02 -1.99
C VAL A 84 8.78 -8.37 -2.34
N ILE A 85 9.18 -8.59 -3.61
CA ILE A 85 9.87 -9.83 -4.02
C ILE A 85 11.19 -9.98 -3.28
N LEU A 86 12.00 -8.92 -3.21
CA LEU A 86 13.29 -8.93 -2.50
C LEU A 86 13.10 -9.18 -1.00
N LEU A 87 12.08 -8.58 -0.39
CA LEU A 87 11.69 -8.86 0.99
C LEU A 87 11.36 -10.37 1.17
N GLY A 88 10.59 -10.95 0.24
CA GLY A 88 10.23 -12.37 0.26
C GLY A 88 11.44 -13.31 0.22
N PHE A 89 12.50 -12.97 -0.50
CA PHE A 89 13.74 -13.77 -0.54
C PHE A 89 14.49 -13.77 0.81
N GLY A 90 14.34 -12.73 1.62
CA GLY A 90 14.91 -12.66 2.97
C GLY A 90 14.13 -13.45 4.02
N MET A 91 12.92 -13.93 3.69
CA MET A 91 12.02 -14.57 4.65
C MET A 91 12.18 -16.09 4.68
N ASN A 92 12.14 -16.66 5.88
CA ASN A 92 12.15 -18.11 6.07
C ASN A 92 10.74 -18.69 5.80
N LEU A 93 10.65 -19.72 4.96
CA LEU A 93 9.40 -20.38 4.60
C LEU A 93 8.64 -20.92 5.82
N SER A 94 9.33 -21.41 6.84
CA SER A 94 8.71 -21.88 8.08
C SER A 94 8.02 -20.74 8.83
N VAL A 95 8.63 -19.54 8.84
CA VAL A 95 8.04 -18.32 9.44
C VAL A 95 6.80 -17.90 8.68
N ILE A 96 6.82 -17.97 7.34
CA ILE A 96 5.67 -17.65 6.49
C ILE A 96 4.50 -18.60 6.82
N LEU A 97 4.74 -19.89 6.89
CA LEU A 97 3.71 -20.88 7.19
C LEU A 97 3.13 -20.70 8.62
N GLN A 98 4.00 -20.45 9.59
CA GLN A 98 3.58 -20.21 10.98
C GLN A 98 2.75 -18.91 11.09
N THR A 99 3.23 -17.83 10.48
CA THR A 99 2.53 -16.54 10.45
C THR A 99 1.17 -16.67 9.74
N GLY A 100 1.13 -17.39 8.61
CA GLY A 100 -0.10 -17.66 7.88
C GLY A 100 -1.13 -18.38 8.73
N LYS A 101 -0.74 -19.46 9.43
CA LYS A 101 -1.63 -20.18 10.36
C LYS A 101 -2.12 -19.30 11.51
N GLN A 102 -1.26 -18.49 12.08
CA GLN A 102 -1.57 -17.59 13.21
C GLN A 102 -2.52 -16.46 12.79
N SER A 103 -2.34 -15.90 11.61
CA SER A 103 -3.12 -14.76 11.12
C SER A 103 -4.41 -15.15 10.39
N LEU A 104 -4.56 -16.41 9.93
CA LEU A 104 -5.72 -16.86 9.17
C LEU A 104 -7.08 -16.60 9.86
N PRO A 105 -7.27 -16.91 11.16
CA PRO A 105 -8.53 -16.62 11.83
C PRO A 105 -8.84 -15.12 11.87
N ILE A 106 -7.80 -14.29 12.08
CA ILE A 106 -7.92 -12.82 12.11
C ILE A 106 -8.29 -12.30 10.72
N ILE A 107 -7.65 -12.84 9.68
CA ILE A 107 -7.95 -12.49 8.28
C ILE A 107 -9.41 -12.81 7.95
N LEU A 108 -9.88 -14.00 8.27
CA LEU A 108 -11.28 -14.40 8.03
C LEU A 108 -12.25 -13.50 8.79
N ALA A 109 -11.96 -13.19 10.05
CA ALA A 109 -12.77 -12.27 10.85
C ALA A 109 -12.79 -10.85 10.25
N THR A 110 -11.64 -10.31 9.82
CA THR A 110 -11.56 -8.97 9.23
C THR A 110 -12.28 -8.89 7.87
N ILE A 111 -12.18 -9.91 7.02
CA ILE A 111 -12.91 -9.98 5.75
C ILE A 111 -14.41 -9.98 6.02
N THR A 112 -14.88 -10.87 6.89
CA THR A 112 -16.29 -10.98 7.23
C THR A 112 -16.83 -9.67 7.83
N THR A 113 -16.10 -9.09 8.78
CA THR A 113 -16.46 -7.81 9.39
C THR A 113 -16.55 -6.69 8.36
N SER A 114 -15.58 -6.59 7.45
CA SER A 114 -15.57 -5.57 6.40
C SER A 114 -16.81 -5.66 5.51
N LEU A 115 -17.18 -6.87 5.06
CA LEU A 115 -18.35 -7.07 4.22
C LEU A 115 -19.64 -6.80 4.97
N VAL A 116 -19.76 -7.27 6.23
CA VAL A 116 -20.93 -7.02 7.07
C VAL A 116 -21.10 -5.52 7.35
N VAL A 117 -20.01 -4.83 7.73
CA VAL A 117 -20.07 -3.38 7.99
C VAL A 117 -20.46 -2.62 6.72
N ALA A 118 -19.90 -2.96 5.56
CA ALA A 118 -20.27 -2.34 4.30
C ALA A 118 -21.78 -2.53 3.99
N TRP A 119 -22.30 -3.74 4.21
CA TRP A 119 -23.74 -4.02 4.04
C TRP A 119 -24.61 -3.24 5.02
N VAL A 120 -24.22 -3.18 6.31
CA VAL A 120 -24.93 -2.43 7.34
C VAL A 120 -24.96 -0.93 7.01
N LEU A 121 -23.79 -0.36 6.63
CA LEU A 121 -23.68 1.04 6.25
C LEU A 121 -24.48 1.36 4.99
N HIS A 122 -24.52 0.46 4.00
CA HIS A 122 -25.43 0.59 2.87
C HIS A 122 -26.90 0.77 3.30
N LYS A 123 -27.34 -0.05 4.26
CA LYS A 123 -28.73 0.01 4.76
C LYS A 123 -29.02 1.28 5.59
N ILE A 124 -28.09 1.68 6.46
CA ILE A 124 -28.30 2.81 7.38
C ILE A 124 -28.12 4.15 6.67
N LEU A 125 -27.03 4.28 5.88
CA LEU A 125 -26.66 5.55 5.24
C LEU A 125 -27.25 5.71 3.83
N HIS A 126 -27.99 4.69 3.33
CA HIS A 126 -28.55 4.68 1.98
C HIS A 126 -27.50 4.92 0.88
N VAL A 127 -26.25 4.48 1.11
CA VAL A 127 -25.18 4.55 0.10
C VAL A 127 -25.54 3.63 -1.07
N PRO A 128 -25.30 4.03 -2.34
CA PRO A 128 -25.56 3.16 -3.49
C PRO A 128 -24.93 1.77 -3.31
N GLY A 129 -25.72 0.72 -3.62
CA GLY A 129 -25.31 -0.67 -3.35
C GLY A 129 -24.01 -1.07 -4.04
N LYS A 130 -23.75 -0.58 -5.26
CA LYS A 130 -22.52 -0.84 -6.00
C LYS A 130 -21.31 -0.22 -5.32
N ILE A 131 -21.39 1.05 -4.90
CA ILE A 131 -20.30 1.73 -4.16
C ILE A 131 -20.01 1.00 -2.86
N SER A 132 -21.05 0.66 -2.09
CA SER A 132 -20.89 -0.08 -0.83
C SER A 132 -20.24 -1.44 -1.03
N THR A 133 -20.65 -2.17 -2.07
CA THR A 133 -20.05 -3.47 -2.42
C THR A 133 -18.58 -3.31 -2.81
N LEU A 134 -18.26 -2.33 -3.65
CA LEU A 134 -16.88 -2.05 -4.06
C LEU A 134 -15.98 -1.68 -2.87
N ILE A 135 -16.46 -0.81 -1.97
CA ILE A 135 -15.72 -0.45 -0.76
C ILE A 135 -15.58 -1.65 0.17
N GLY A 136 -16.64 -2.44 0.36
CA GLY A 136 -16.60 -3.65 1.18
C GLY A 136 -15.59 -4.67 0.67
N VAL A 137 -15.60 -4.98 -0.62
CA VAL A 137 -14.64 -5.90 -1.25
C VAL A 137 -13.23 -5.30 -1.25
N GLY A 138 -13.07 -4.02 -1.56
CA GLY A 138 -11.80 -3.32 -1.50
C GLY A 138 -11.18 -3.39 -0.11
N SER A 139 -11.97 -3.10 0.93
CA SER A 139 -11.52 -3.17 2.33
C SER A 139 -11.25 -4.61 2.79
N SER A 140 -11.89 -5.60 2.18
CA SER A 140 -11.72 -7.01 2.53
C SER A 140 -10.40 -7.60 2.06
N ILE A 141 -9.84 -7.14 0.94
CA ILE A 141 -8.70 -7.81 0.28
C ILE A 141 -7.52 -6.84 0.13
N CYS A 142 -7.38 -6.21 -1.03
CA CYS A 142 -6.19 -5.43 -1.40
C CYS A 142 -6.51 -4.00 -1.89
N GLY A 143 -7.67 -3.47 -1.56
CA GLY A 143 -8.05 -2.11 -1.93
C GLY A 143 -8.43 -1.95 -3.40
N GLY A 144 -7.72 -1.08 -4.11
CA GLY A 144 -8.07 -0.71 -5.48
C GLY A 144 -8.06 -1.85 -6.49
N SER A 145 -7.18 -2.86 -6.31
CA SER A 145 -7.13 -4.03 -7.22
C SER A 145 -8.38 -4.89 -7.11
N ALA A 146 -8.90 -5.07 -5.88
CA ALA A 146 -10.13 -5.82 -5.65
C ALA A 146 -11.35 -5.07 -6.21
N ILE A 147 -11.38 -3.73 -6.07
CA ILE A 147 -12.41 -2.88 -6.70
C ILE A 147 -12.39 -3.04 -8.21
N ALA A 148 -11.21 -2.91 -8.84
CA ALA A 148 -11.07 -3.02 -10.28
C ALA A 148 -11.48 -4.41 -10.84
N ALA A 149 -11.25 -5.48 -10.07
CA ALA A 149 -11.68 -6.81 -10.44
C ALA A 149 -13.19 -7.03 -10.26
N THR A 150 -13.79 -6.39 -9.25
CA THR A 150 -15.23 -6.56 -8.92
C THR A 150 -16.11 -5.66 -9.77
N ALA A 151 -15.65 -4.49 -10.14
CA ALA A 151 -16.43 -3.49 -10.88
C ALA A 151 -17.15 -4.05 -12.13
N PRO A 152 -16.46 -4.77 -13.05
CA PRO A 152 -17.15 -5.35 -14.22
C PRO A 152 -18.15 -6.46 -13.88
N VAL A 153 -18.01 -7.12 -12.72
CA VAL A 153 -18.90 -8.21 -12.31
C VAL A 153 -20.27 -7.67 -11.83
N ILE A 154 -20.27 -6.46 -11.26
CA ILE A 154 -21.49 -5.81 -10.76
C ILE A 154 -21.97 -4.68 -11.68
N ASP A 155 -21.40 -4.56 -12.88
CA ASP A 155 -21.69 -3.50 -13.85
C ASP A 155 -21.61 -2.09 -13.22
N ALA A 156 -20.54 -1.86 -12.43
CA ALA A 156 -20.27 -0.55 -11.84
C ALA A 156 -19.73 0.40 -12.90
N ASP A 157 -20.18 1.65 -12.87
CA ASP A 157 -19.68 2.67 -13.76
C ASP A 157 -18.34 3.27 -13.29
N ASP A 158 -17.68 4.02 -14.18
CA ASP A 158 -16.36 4.61 -13.90
C ASP A 158 -16.38 5.59 -12.72
N GLU A 159 -17.51 6.27 -12.49
CA GLU A 159 -17.66 7.21 -11.37
C GLU A 159 -17.77 6.46 -10.04
N GLU A 160 -18.57 5.40 -9.97
CA GLU A 160 -18.70 4.52 -8.80
C GLU A 160 -17.37 3.89 -8.43
N VAL A 161 -16.61 3.44 -9.44
CA VAL A 161 -15.26 2.88 -9.26
C VAL A 161 -14.28 3.94 -8.75
N ALA A 162 -14.26 5.14 -9.35
CA ALA A 162 -13.37 6.21 -8.95
C ALA A 162 -13.65 6.68 -7.52
N GLN A 163 -14.91 6.84 -7.13
CA GLN A 163 -15.32 7.19 -5.78
C GLN A 163 -14.87 6.13 -4.77
N SER A 164 -15.13 4.86 -5.06
CA SER A 164 -14.76 3.74 -4.18
C SER A 164 -13.24 3.63 -3.98
N ILE A 165 -12.47 3.75 -5.05
CA ILE A 165 -11.01 3.77 -4.99
C ILE A 165 -10.50 4.95 -4.17
N SER A 166 -11.06 6.14 -4.37
CA SER A 166 -10.66 7.35 -3.65
C SER A 166 -10.87 7.22 -2.14
N VAL A 167 -12.01 6.67 -1.72
CA VAL A 167 -12.31 6.40 -0.32
C VAL A 167 -11.29 5.42 0.28
N ILE A 168 -11.02 4.30 -0.39
CA ILE A 168 -10.07 3.29 0.10
C ILE A 168 -8.66 3.89 0.24
N PHE A 169 -8.18 4.63 -0.75
CA PHE A 169 -6.86 5.25 -0.67
C PHE A 169 -6.77 6.33 0.41
N PHE A 170 -7.83 7.12 0.58
CA PHE A 170 -7.89 8.11 1.65
C PHE A 170 -7.75 7.47 3.04
N PHE A 171 -8.52 6.42 3.33
CA PHE A 171 -8.43 5.72 4.61
C PHE A 171 -7.12 4.95 4.78
N ASN A 172 -6.54 4.41 3.72
CA ASN A 172 -5.21 3.79 3.78
C ASN A 172 -4.13 4.82 4.12
N MET A 173 -4.20 6.02 3.58
CA MET A 173 -3.30 7.11 3.92
C MET A 173 -3.45 7.50 5.40
N LEU A 174 -4.69 7.67 5.90
CA LEU A 174 -4.93 7.93 7.31
C LEU A 174 -4.39 6.81 8.20
N ALA A 175 -4.60 5.56 7.80
CA ALA A 175 -4.07 4.41 8.54
C ALA A 175 -2.54 4.43 8.61
N ALA A 176 -1.85 4.72 7.49
CA ALA A 176 -0.39 4.81 7.48
C ALA A 176 0.14 5.89 8.42
N LEU A 177 -0.58 7.02 8.55
CA LEU A 177 -0.19 8.13 9.41
C LEU A 177 -0.52 7.89 10.89
N PHE A 178 -1.71 7.38 11.18
CA PHE A 178 -2.23 7.35 12.56
C PHE A 178 -2.12 6.00 13.26
N PHE A 179 -2.03 4.88 12.53
CA PHE A 179 -1.99 3.56 13.17
C PHE A 179 -0.77 3.32 14.05
N PRO A 180 0.45 3.80 13.73
CA PRO A 180 1.56 3.69 14.67
C PRO A 180 1.29 4.37 16.01
N MET A 181 0.70 5.56 15.99
CA MET A 181 0.32 6.27 17.22
C MET A 181 -0.82 5.55 17.94
N LEU A 182 -1.84 5.10 17.20
CA LEU A 182 -2.96 4.33 17.76
C LEU A 182 -2.47 3.03 18.38
N GLY A 183 -1.53 2.33 17.76
CA GLY A 183 -0.92 1.11 18.29
C GLY A 183 -0.25 1.33 19.65
N THR A 184 0.40 2.47 19.83
CA THR A 184 0.99 2.87 21.13
C THR A 184 -0.10 3.08 22.18
N VAL A 185 -1.18 3.78 21.83
CA VAL A 185 -2.32 4.03 22.73
C VAL A 185 -3.04 2.73 23.11
N LEU A 186 -3.18 1.81 22.14
CA LEU A 186 -3.80 0.50 22.36
C LEU A 186 -2.91 -0.47 23.17
N GLY A 187 -1.66 -0.09 23.47
CA GLY A 187 -0.74 -0.88 24.27
C GLY A 187 -0.14 -2.08 23.56
N PHE A 188 0.03 -2.03 22.23
CA PHE A 188 0.76 -3.08 21.52
C PHE A 188 2.21 -3.17 22.02
N SER A 189 2.76 -4.39 22.04
CA SER A 189 4.14 -4.62 22.46
C SER A 189 5.13 -3.81 21.63
N GLN A 190 5.92 -3.00 22.30
CA GLN A 190 6.95 -2.15 21.70
C GLN A 190 8.28 -2.88 21.50
N THR A 191 8.38 -4.12 21.96
CA THR A 191 9.63 -4.90 21.95
C THR A 191 9.65 -6.00 20.89
N SER A 192 8.50 -6.50 20.43
CA SER A 192 8.44 -7.62 19.49
C SER A 192 7.95 -7.24 18.08
N GLY A 193 7.24 -6.13 17.94
CA GLY A 193 6.61 -5.71 16.68
C GLY A 193 5.56 -6.67 16.12
N GLU A 194 5.41 -7.87 16.71
CA GLU A 194 4.58 -8.95 16.17
C GLU A 194 3.08 -8.60 16.17
N ALA A 195 2.58 -8.11 17.31
CA ALA A 195 1.17 -7.76 17.44
C ALA A 195 0.79 -6.60 16.53
N PHE A 196 1.62 -5.54 16.46
CA PHE A 196 1.38 -4.43 15.55
C PHE A 196 1.52 -4.84 14.08
N GLY A 197 2.46 -5.74 13.76
CA GLY A 197 2.62 -6.28 12.41
C GLY A 197 1.38 -7.04 11.93
N ILE A 198 0.78 -7.88 12.77
CA ILE A 198 -0.49 -8.56 12.47
C ILE A 198 -1.62 -7.54 12.30
N PHE A 199 -1.72 -6.57 13.19
CA PHE A 199 -2.72 -5.50 13.13
C PHE A 199 -2.60 -4.70 11.84
N ALA A 200 -1.43 -4.16 11.52
CA ALA A 200 -1.21 -3.39 10.30
C ALA A 200 -1.45 -4.20 9.03
N GLY A 201 -0.96 -5.45 8.97
CA GLY A 201 -1.15 -6.35 7.83
C GLY A 201 -2.60 -6.75 7.57
N THR A 202 -3.44 -6.79 8.62
CA THR A 202 -4.86 -7.15 8.49
C THR A 202 -5.80 -5.95 8.38
N ALA A 203 -5.50 -4.83 9.02
CA ALA A 203 -6.38 -3.66 9.05
C ALA A 203 -6.17 -2.70 7.88
N VAL A 204 -4.96 -2.61 7.34
CA VAL A 204 -4.64 -1.73 6.21
C VAL A 204 -4.75 -2.49 4.90
N ASN A 205 -5.40 -1.89 3.89
CA ASN A 205 -5.75 -2.61 2.66
C ASN A 205 -4.67 -2.55 1.58
N ASP A 206 -3.96 -1.45 1.45
CA ASP A 206 -2.91 -1.28 0.46
C ASP A 206 -1.53 -1.63 1.02
N THR A 207 -0.74 -2.37 0.23
CA THR A 207 0.59 -2.86 0.64
C THR A 207 1.56 -1.71 0.93
N SER A 208 1.49 -0.60 0.20
CA SER A 208 2.37 0.56 0.44
C SER A 208 2.07 1.21 1.80
N SER A 209 0.79 1.32 2.15
CA SER A 209 0.34 1.87 3.43
C SER A 209 0.64 0.93 4.60
N VAL A 210 0.54 -0.40 4.40
CA VAL A 210 1.00 -1.41 5.38
C VAL A 210 2.49 -1.24 5.65
N THR A 211 3.28 -1.15 4.58
CA THR A 211 4.73 -0.96 4.66
C THR A 211 5.07 0.33 5.40
N ALA A 212 4.37 1.42 5.09
CA ALA A 212 4.57 2.72 5.75
C ALA A 212 4.29 2.65 7.25
N ALA A 213 3.13 2.10 7.65
CA ALA A 213 2.76 1.97 9.06
C ALA A 213 3.73 1.06 9.83
N ALA A 214 4.08 -0.09 9.27
CA ALA A 214 4.97 -1.06 9.91
C ALA A 214 6.41 -0.55 10.02
N SER A 215 6.95 0.08 8.97
CA SER A 215 8.29 0.69 9.02
C SER A 215 8.37 1.86 9.99
N THR A 216 7.29 2.62 10.13
CA THR A 216 7.21 3.69 11.12
C THR A 216 7.26 3.11 12.53
N TRP A 217 6.52 2.02 12.80
CA TRP A 217 6.58 1.33 14.09
C TRP A 217 7.99 0.79 14.39
N ASP A 218 8.63 0.14 13.41
CA ASP A 218 10.01 -0.32 13.55
C ASP A 218 10.98 0.83 13.85
N SER A 219 10.80 1.99 13.21
CA SER A 219 11.61 3.18 13.46
C SER A 219 11.37 3.78 14.84
N MET A 220 10.12 3.80 15.32
CA MET A 220 9.76 4.34 16.64
C MET A 220 10.41 3.54 17.78
N TYR A 221 10.48 2.22 17.63
CA TYR A 221 10.91 1.31 18.69
C TYR A 221 12.23 0.58 18.43
N ASN A 222 12.95 0.96 17.36
CA ASN A 222 14.24 0.39 16.96
C ASN A 222 14.19 -1.15 16.77
N LEU A 223 13.14 -1.66 16.13
CA LEU A 223 12.91 -3.09 15.92
C LEU A 223 13.56 -3.63 14.62
N GLY A 224 14.34 -2.81 13.92
CA GLY A 224 14.92 -3.17 12.63
C GLY A 224 13.87 -3.28 11.53
N SER A 225 13.52 -4.50 11.12
CA SER A 225 12.45 -4.79 10.14
C SER A 225 11.43 -5.80 10.66
N ALA A 226 11.43 -6.10 11.95
CA ALA A 226 10.63 -7.19 12.51
C ALA A 226 9.12 -7.00 12.30
N THR A 227 8.64 -5.77 12.51
CA THR A 227 7.22 -5.41 12.28
C THR A 227 6.88 -5.40 10.79
N LEU A 228 7.77 -4.86 9.97
CA LEU A 228 7.60 -4.79 8.51
C LEU A 228 7.48 -6.20 7.91
N ASP A 229 8.41 -7.09 8.26
CA ASP A 229 8.43 -8.46 7.75
C ASP A 229 7.15 -9.22 8.15
N LYS A 230 6.70 -9.05 9.40
CA LYS A 230 5.46 -9.65 9.89
C LYS A 230 4.24 -9.09 9.16
N ALA A 231 4.13 -7.76 9.06
CA ALA A 231 2.98 -7.09 8.44
C ALA A 231 2.85 -7.44 6.94
N VAL A 232 3.97 -7.45 6.20
CA VAL A 232 3.99 -7.82 4.78
C VAL A 232 3.63 -9.29 4.61
N THR A 233 4.14 -10.19 5.45
CA THR A 233 3.78 -11.61 5.41
C THR A 233 2.30 -11.82 5.63
N VAL A 234 1.73 -11.20 6.67
CA VAL A 234 0.29 -11.26 6.95
C VAL A 234 -0.53 -10.69 5.79
N LYS A 235 -0.09 -9.57 5.22
CA LYS A 235 -0.76 -8.94 4.06
C LYS A 235 -0.74 -9.83 2.82
N LEU A 236 0.36 -10.51 2.54
CA LEU A 236 0.48 -11.39 1.37
C LEU A 236 -0.28 -12.71 1.52
N THR A 237 -0.66 -13.12 2.73
CA THR A 237 -1.50 -14.29 2.98
C THR A 237 -3.00 -13.99 2.88
N ARG A 238 -3.40 -12.73 2.79
CA ARG A 238 -4.77 -12.25 2.62
C ARG A 238 -5.15 -12.08 1.16
#